data_88f5e32003daa135641da670d50da0c8
#
_entry.id   88f5e32003daa135641da670d50da0c8
#
_cell.length_a   1.000
_cell.length_b   1.000
_cell.length_c   1.000
_cell.angle_alpha   90.00
_cell.angle_beta   90.00
_cell.angle_gamma   90.00
#
_symmetry.space_group_name_H-M   'P 1'
#
loop_
_entity.id
_entity.type
_entity.pdbx_description
1 polymer ?
#
loop_
_entity_poly.entity_id
_entity_poly.type
_entity_poly.pdbx_seq_one_letter_code
_entity_poly.pdbx_strand_id
1 'polypeptide(L)'
;MTIVALFAGPGPAGAQVSSSLVGAWAGVLDTGGGGSLRIVFHLAEGADGSLDATMDSPDQGAYGIAAGPVTVDGHAVRIEVPVVAGHYEGTFLDDAGRIDGTWHQGGANLPLSLELSDDSGPSRPQEPEPPYPYEATDVSFESTATGVMLAGTLTVPRGDGPHPAVALVSGSGPQDRDETVFGHKPFLVLADHLTRSGIAVLRYDDRGVGQSTGNIATAITPEFADDAEGAVQYLATLPAIDPEAIGIIGHSEGAIVAPIVANRWDD
;
A
#
# COMPACT_ATOMS: atom_id res chain seq x y z
N MET A 1 -42.91 8.03 -11.55
CA MET A 1 -42.13 8.38 -12.75
C MET A 1 -40.67 8.38 -12.35
N THR A 2 -40.00 7.22 -12.51
CA THR A 2 -38.63 6.98 -12.04
C THR A 2 -37.69 7.33 -13.19
N ILE A 3 -36.88 8.35 -13.00
CA ILE A 3 -35.85 8.75 -13.97
C ILE A 3 -34.65 7.85 -13.74
N VAL A 4 -34.41 6.92 -14.67
CA VAL A 4 -33.16 6.15 -14.74
C VAL A 4 -32.15 7.02 -15.49
N ALA A 5 -31.16 7.55 -14.79
CA ALA A 5 -30.01 8.18 -15.42
C ALA A 5 -29.09 7.06 -15.96
N LEU A 6 -29.07 6.87 -17.28
CA LEU A 6 -28.03 6.10 -17.94
C LEU A 6 -26.75 6.94 -17.92
N PHE A 7 -25.74 6.50 -17.18
CA PHE A 7 -24.37 6.94 -17.39
C PHE A 7 -23.88 6.28 -18.69
N ALA A 8 -23.69 7.09 -19.73
CA ALA A 8 -23.00 6.65 -20.94
C ALA A 8 -21.51 6.45 -20.55
N GLY A 9 -21.03 5.24 -20.69
CA GLY A 9 -19.59 4.97 -20.61
C GLY A 9 -18.85 5.71 -21.75
N PRO A 10 -17.51 5.88 -21.63
CA PRO A 10 -16.74 6.57 -22.64
C PRO A 10 -16.96 5.94 -24.01
N GLY A 11 -17.24 6.77 -25.01
CA GLY A 11 -17.35 6.34 -26.40
C GLY A 11 -16.00 5.80 -26.93
N PRO A 12 -15.96 5.15 -28.12
CA PRO A 12 -14.76 4.49 -28.63
C PRO A 12 -13.50 5.36 -28.71
N ALA A 13 -13.64 6.67 -28.84
CA ALA A 13 -12.53 7.63 -28.85
C ALA A 13 -11.93 7.84 -27.44
N GLY A 14 -12.77 7.86 -26.39
CA GLY A 14 -12.30 7.99 -25.01
C GLY A 14 -11.54 6.76 -24.51
N ALA A 15 -11.97 5.57 -24.90
CA ALA A 15 -11.26 4.31 -24.57
C ALA A 15 -9.88 4.22 -25.24
N GLN A 16 -9.72 4.78 -26.44
CA GLN A 16 -8.44 4.78 -27.16
C GLN A 16 -7.44 5.76 -26.52
N VAL A 17 -7.87 6.93 -26.06
CA VAL A 17 -7.03 7.89 -25.36
C VAL A 17 -6.59 7.34 -24.01
N SER A 18 -7.49 6.69 -23.27
CA SER A 18 -7.15 6.07 -21.98
C SER A 18 -6.04 5.01 -22.10
N SER A 19 -6.08 4.17 -23.14
CA SER A 19 -5.02 3.17 -23.35
C SER A 19 -3.67 3.80 -23.74
N SER A 20 -3.68 4.96 -24.42
CA SER A 20 -2.45 5.69 -24.77
C SER A 20 -1.82 6.42 -23.57
N LEU A 21 -2.58 6.59 -22.49
CA LEU A 21 -2.10 7.22 -21.26
C LEU A 21 -1.42 6.24 -20.29
N VAL A 22 -1.56 4.92 -20.51
CA VAL A 22 -0.90 3.91 -19.66
C VAL A 22 0.62 4.03 -19.77
N GLY A 23 1.30 4.14 -18.63
CA GLY A 23 2.75 4.29 -18.56
C GLY A 23 3.20 5.28 -17.48
N ALA A 24 4.50 5.57 -17.46
CA ALA A 24 5.07 6.57 -16.56
C ALA A 24 5.20 7.92 -17.29
N TRP A 25 4.75 8.97 -16.63
CA TRP A 25 4.73 10.35 -17.15
C TRP A 25 5.52 11.26 -16.24
N ALA A 26 6.69 11.70 -16.67
CA ALA A 26 7.63 12.48 -15.87
C ALA A 26 7.68 13.95 -16.31
N GLY A 27 7.80 14.84 -15.33
CA GLY A 27 8.01 16.26 -15.55
C GLY A 27 8.75 16.91 -14.40
N VAL A 28 9.15 18.17 -14.60
CA VAL A 28 9.81 18.98 -13.58
C VAL A 28 8.91 20.14 -13.19
N LEU A 29 8.53 20.16 -11.93
CA LEU A 29 7.71 21.20 -11.32
C LEU A 29 8.63 22.29 -10.75
N ASP A 30 8.54 23.52 -11.28
CA ASP A 30 9.21 24.66 -10.70
C ASP A 30 8.39 25.17 -9.49
N THR A 31 8.95 25.05 -8.28
CA THR A 31 8.28 25.48 -7.04
C THR A 31 8.48 26.97 -6.73
N GLY A 32 9.20 27.69 -7.58
CA GLY A 32 9.60 29.07 -7.34
C GLY A 32 10.83 29.18 -6.40
N GLY A 33 11.43 30.37 -6.34
CA GLY A 33 12.59 30.60 -5.47
C GLY A 33 13.86 29.82 -5.83
N GLY A 34 13.92 29.21 -7.03
CA GLY A 34 15.05 28.40 -7.50
C GLY A 34 14.97 26.92 -7.12
N GLY A 35 13.86 26.46 -6.55
CA GLY A 35 13.60 25.04 -6.30
C GLY A 35 12.83 24.37 -7.43
N SER A 36 13.17 23.11 -7.74
CA SER A 36 12.40 22.28 -8.65
C SER A 36 12.21 20.89 -8.07
N LEU A 37 11.11 20.24 -8.44
CA LEU A 37 10.80 18.87 -8.04
C LEU A 37 10.49 18.05 -9.28
N ARG A 38 11.11 16.90 -9.39
CA ARG A 38 10.72 15.89 -10.37
C ARG A 38 9.44 15.21 -9.88
N ILE A 39 8.44 15.15 -10.74
CA ILE A 39 7.17 14.47 -10.51
C ILE A 39 7.01 13.39 -11.57
N VAL A 40 6.61 12.20 -11.16
CA VAL A 40 6.30 11.08 -12.07
C VAL A 40 4.92 10.55 -11.70
N PHE A 41 4.01 10.49 -12.68
CA PHE A 41 2.74 9.79 -12.55
C PHE A 41 2.85 8.43 -13.25
N HIS A 42 2.51 7.36 -12.54
CA HIS A 42 2.36 6.04 -13.11
C HIS A 42 0.88 5.77 -13.32
N LEU A 43 0.47 5.60 -14.58
CA LEU A 43 -0.91 5.31 -14.96
C LEU A 43 -1.01 3.86 -15.42
N ALA A 44 -1.95 3.12 -14.85
CA ALA A 44 -2.22 1.73 -15.17
C ALA A 44 -3.72 1.51 -15.44
N GLU A 45 -4.03 0.52 -16.26
CA GLU A 45 -5.43 0.13 -16.50
C GLU A 45 -5.94 -0.70 -15.32
N GLY A 46 -6.98 -0.20 -14.66
CA GLY A 46 -7.69 -0.90 -13.59
C GLY A 46 -8.56 -2.06 -14.12
N ALA A 47 -8.95 -2.95 -13.24
CA ALA A 47 -9.72 -4.15 -13.59
C ALA A 47 -11.11 -3.85 -14.18
N ASP A 48 -11.64 -2.65 -13.97
CA ASP A 48 -12.92 -2.16 -14.48
C ASP A 48 -12.78 -1.29 -15.74
N GLY A 49 -11.55 -1.15 -16.28
CA GLY A 49 -11.24 -0.32 -17.43
C GLY A 49 -11.09 1.18 -17.10
N SER A 50 -11.09 1.55 -15.81
CA SER A 50 -10.67 2.86 -15.34
C SER A 50 -9.14 3.00 -15.41
N LEU A 51 -8.61 4.21 -15.17
CA LEU A 51 -7.19 4.40 -14.95
C LEU A 51 -6.90 4.54 -13.46
N ASP A 52 -6.02 3.70 -12.96
CA ASP A 52 -5.39 3.84 -11.65
C ASP A 52 -4.13 4.68 -11.77
N ALA A 53 -3.81 5.44 -10.72
CA ALA A 53 -2.62 6.27 -10.69
C ALA A 53 -1.86 6.18 -9.38
N THR A 54 -0.53 6.30 -9.47
CA THR A 54 0.33 6.69 -8.36
C THR A 54 1.22 7.84 -8.77
N MET A 55 1.74 8.59 -7.81
CA MET A 55 2.66 9.70 -8.03
C MET A 55 3.96 9.47 -7.26
N ASP A 56 5.08 9.75 -7.91
CA ASP A 56 6.39 9.81 -7.26
C ASP A 56 6.91 11.24 -7.23
N SER A 57 7.63 11.59 -6.17
CA SER A 57 8.45 12.79 -6.06
C SER A 57 9.87 12.37 -5.65
N PRO A 58 10.73 11.94 -6.60
CA PRO A 58 12.05 11.37 -6.31
C PRO A 58 12.96 12.30 -5.52
N ASP A 59 12.91 13.62 -5.80
CA ASP A 59 13.74 14.60 -5.11
C ASP A 59 13.37 14.76 -3.62
N GLN A 60 12.16 14.32 -3.25
CA GLN A 60 11.68 14.28 -1.87
C GLN A 60 11.78 12.88 -1.26
N GLY A 61 12.29 11.88 -2.01
CA GLY A 61 12.33 10.49 -1.59
C GLY A 61 10.95 9.84 -1.43
N ALA A 62 9.91 10.44 -2.00
CA ALA A 62 8.52 9.98 -1.89
C ALA A 62 8.11 9.23 -3.16
N TYR A 63 7.63 7.99 -2.99
CA TYR A 63 7.28 7.10 -4.09
C TYR A 63 5.96 6.38 -3.81
N GLY A 64 5.23 6.04 -4.87
CA GLY A 64 3.97 5.30 -4.76
C GLY A 64 2.88 6.05 -3.99
N ILE A 65 2.90 7.38 -4.02
CA ILE A 65 1.85 8.21 -3.41
C ILE A 65 0.54 7.88 -4.13
N ALA A 66 -0.48 7.47 -3.39
CA ALA A 66 -1.79 7.17 -3.97
C ALA A 66 -2.35 8.38 -4.70
N ALA A 67 -2.68 8.20 -5.95
CA ALA A 67 -3.29 9.20 -6.81
C ALA A 67 -4.57 8.63 -7.44
N GLY A 68 -5.49 9.52 -7.81
CA GLY A 68 -6.79 9.17 -8.37
C GLY A 68 -7.95 9.72 -7.54
N PRO A 69 -9.15 9.78 -8.12
CA PRO A 69 -9.49 9.25 -9.44
C PRO A 69 -8.79 9.98 -10.60
N VAL A 70 -8.54 9.23 -11.69
CA VAL A 70 -8.12 9.77 -12.96
C VAL A 70 -9.35 9.98 -13.84
N THR A 71 -9.54 11.19 -14.33
CA THR A 71 -10.64 11.51 -15.23
C THR A 71 -10.10 11.92 -16.59
N VAL A 72 -10.64 11.31 -17.66
CA VAL A 72 -10.29 11.62 -19.05
C VAL A 72 -11.55 12.03 -19.78
N ASP A 73 -11.55 13.24 -20.35
CA ASP A 73 -12.61 13.77 -21.22
C ASP A 73 -12.00 14.26 -22.53
N GLY A 74 -12.14 13.45 -23.58
CA GLY A 74 -11.39 13.64 -24.81
C GLY A 74 -9.90 13.62 -24.55
N HIS A 75 -9.21 14.72 -24.78
CA HIS A 75 -7.79 14.89 -24.48
C HIS A 75 -7.51 15.53 -23.11
N ALA A 76 -8.53 15.99 -22.40
CA ALA A 76 -8.36 16.56 -21.07
C ALA A 76 -8.13 15.42 -20.05
N VAL A 77 -7.10 15.56 -19.24
CA VAL A 77 -6.70 14.61 -18.21
C VAL A 77 -6.67 15.33 -16.87
N ARG A 78 -7.31 14.74 -15.85
CA ARG A 78 -7.25 15.22 -14.48
C ARG A 78 -6.88 14.06 -13.55
N ILE A 79 -5.91 14.29 -12.68
CA ILE A 79 -5.41 13.31 -11.70
C ILE A 79 -5.47 13.95 -10.33
N GLU A 80 -6.28 13.38 -9.43
CA GLU A 80 -6.33 13.81 -8.04
C GLU A 80 -5.17 13.20 -7.24
N VAL A 81 -4.62 13.94 -6.27
CA VAL A 81 -3.64 13.43 -5.31
C VAL A 81 -4.04 13.86 -3.90
N PRO A 82 -5.02 13.18 -3.30
CA PRO A 82 -5.66 13.61 -2.04
C PRO A 82 -4.69 13.73 -0.86
N VAL A 83 -3.68 12.84 -0.80
CA VAL A 83 -2.69 12.80 0.29
C VAL A 83 -1.95 14.13 0.45
N VAL A 84 -1.71 14.84 -0.66
CA VAL A 84 -1.04 16.15 -0.65
C VAL A 84 -2.01 17.31 -0.88
N ALA A 85 -3.33 17.05 -0.85
CA ALA A 85 -4.39 18.01 -1.16
C ALA A 85 -4.14 18.76 -2.49
N GLY A 86 -3.68 18.03 -3.50
CA GLY A 86 -3.34 18.57 -4.82
C GLY A 86 -4.00 17.78 -5.95
N HIS A 87 -3.93 18.34 -7.14
CA HIS A 87 -4.34 17.67 -8.37
C HIS A 87 -3.57 18.21 -9.57
N TYR A 88 -3.52 17.42 -10.62
CA TYR A 88 -2.98 17.80 -11.92
C TYR A 88 -4.11 17.91 -12.94
N GLU A 89 -4.09 18.97 -13.77
CA GLU A 89 -4.96 19.14 -14.93
C GLU A 89 -4.11 19.38 -16.16
N GLY A 90 -4.36 18.64 -17.22
CA GLY A 90 -3.59 18.78 -18.46
C GLY A 90 -4.35 18.35 -19.70
N THR A 91 -3.71 18.58 -20.84
CA THR A 91 -4.18 18.16 -22.16
C THR A 91 -3.18 17.20 -22.76
N PHE A 92 -3.61 15.99 -23.08
CA PHE A 92 -2.81 15.00 -23.76
C PHE A 92 -2.62 15.37 -25.23
N LEU A 93 -1.38 15.43 -25.67
CA LEU A 93 -0.97 15.76 -27.03
C LEU A 93 -0.38 14.48 -27.66
N ASP A 94 -1.23 13.72 -28.34
CA ASP A 94 -0.95 12.39 -28.87
C ASP A 94 0.25 12.42 -29.82
N ASP A 95 0.30 13.38 -30.74
CA ASP A 95 1.39 13.53 -31.71
C ASP A 95 2.75 13.86 -31.07
N ALA A 96 2.74 14.39 -29.83
CA ALA A 96 3.94 14.81 -29.11
C ALA A 96 4.35 13.83 -28.00
N GLY A 97 3.50 12.85 -27.67
CA GLY A 97 3.72 11.94 -26.51
C GLY A 97 3.88 12.71 -25.20
N ARG A 98 3.07 13.75 -25.00
CA ARG A 98 3.20 14.71 -23.90
C ARG A 98 1.84 15.11 -23.34
N ILE A 99 1.79 15.42 -22.05
CA ILE A 99 0.63 16.05 -21.40
C ILE A 99 1.07 17.42 -20.91
N ASP A 100 0.54 18.47 -21.50
CA ASP A 100 0.80 19.85 -21.05
C ASP A 100 -0.28 20.27 -20.05
N GLY A 101 0.14 20.72 -18.86
CA GLY A 101 -0.82 21.01 -17.81
C GLY A 101 -0.30 21.87 -16.66
N THR A 102 -1.04 21.79 -15.57
CA THR A 102 -0.81 22.58 -14.36
C THR A 102 -1.00 21.72 -13.14
N TRP A 103 -0.08 21.78 -12.20
CA TRP A 103 -0.20 21.27 -10.86
C TRP A 103 -0.86 22.29 -9.94
N HIS A 104 -1.89 21.88 -9.21
CA HIS A 104 -2.64 22.71 -8.29
C HIS A 104 -2.46 22.19 -6.86
N GLN A 105 -1.94 23.02 -5.97
CA GLN A 105 -1.76 22.66 -4.56
C GLN A 105 -1.67 23.91 -3.68
N GLY A 106 -2.41 23.94 -2.56
CA GLY A 106 -2.32 25.01 -1.57
C GLY A 106 -2.63 26.41 -2.12
N GLY A 107 -3.43 26.51 -3.20
CA GLY A 107 -3.74 27.77 -3.91
C GLY A 107 -2.70 28.17 -4.95
N ALA A 108 -1.58 27.44 -5.08
CA ALA A 108 -0.63 27.61 -6.16
C ALA A 108 -1.07 26.86 -7.42
N ASN A 109 -0.76 27.45 -8.58
CA ASN A 109 -0.99 26.89 -9.91
C ASN A 109 0.36 26.91 -10.64
N LEU A 110 0.99 25.75 -10.74
CA LEU A 110 2.34 25.61 -11.25
C LEU A 110 2.32 24.88 -12.59
N PRO A 111 2.87 25.44 -13.67
CA PRO A 111 2.97 24.75 -14.95
C PRO A 111 3.76 23.43 -14.78
N LEU A 112 3.25 22.35 -15.37
CA LEU A 112 3.89 21.04 -15.36
C LEU A 112 3.58 20.34 -16.68
N SER A 113 4.59 20.19 -17.54
CA SER A 113 4.52 19.34 -18.72
C SER A 113 5.07 17.96 -18.36
N LEU A 114 4.34 16.93 -18.73
CA LEU A 114 4.70 15.54 -18.50
C LEU A 114 5.03 14.88 -19.84
N GLU A 115 6.15 14.17 -19.90
CA GLU A 115 6.58 13.38 -21.04
C GLU A 115 6.59 11.90 -20.69
N LEU A 116 6.30 11.02 -21.66
CA LEU A 116 6.38 9.59 -21.46
C LEU A 116 7.83 9.23 -21.06
N SER A 117 7.98 8.44 -20.02
CA SER A 117 9.26 8.11 -19.42
C SER A 117 9.38 6.59 -19.23
N ASP A 118 10.60 6.07 -19.35
CA ASP A 118 10.91 4.69 -18.99
C ASP A 118 11.11 4.51 -17.47
N ASP A 119 10.76 5.53 -16.67
CA ASP A 119 10.92 5.50 -15.22
C ASP A 119 9.92 4.52 -14.62
N SER A 120 10.41 3.37 -14.20
CA SER A 120 9.66 2.34 -13.50
C SER A 120 9.61 2.54 -11.98
N GLY A 121 10.00 3.72 -11.49
CA GLY A 121 10.18 3.99 -10.07
C GLY A 121 11.46 3.38 -9.48
N PRO A 122 11.65 3.44 -8.18
CA PRO A 122 12.84 2.91 -7.54
C PRO A 122 12.89 1.39 -7.65
N SER A 123 14.03 0.88 -8.11
CA SER A 123 14.29 -0.57 -8.07
C SER A 123 14.30 -1.04 -6.61
N ARG A 124 13.56 -2.10 -6.31
CA ARG A 124 13.44 -2.71 -4.96
C ARG A 124 13.85 -4.18 -5.00
N PRO A 125 15.12 -4.48 -5.31
CA PRO A 125 15.60 -5.85 -5.48
C PRO A 125 15.51 -6.68 -4.19
N GLN A 126 15.29 -6.04 -3.05
CA GLN A 126 15.07 -6.70 -1.75
C GLN A 126 13.64 -7.24 -1.59
N GLU A 127 12.66 -6.76 -2.36
CA GLU A 127 11.30 -7.29 -2.27
C GLU A 127 11.23 -8.67 -2.93
N PRO A 128 10.80 -9.70 -2.18
CA PRO A 128 10.78 -11.05 -2.70
C PRO A 128 9.63 -11.27 -3.69
N GLU A 129 9.92 -12.03 -4.74
CA GLU A 129 8.93 -12.44 -5.73
C GLU A 129 8.67 -13.95 -5.67
N PRO A 130 7.43 -14.42 -5.94
CA PRO A 130 7.15 -15.85 -6.07
C PRO A 130 7.92 -16.48 -7.26
N PRO A 131 8.24 -17.78 -7.20
CA PRO A 131 7.90 -18.74 -6.15
C PRO A 131 8.81 -18.63 -4.93
N TYR A 132 8.22 -18.58 -3.73
CA TYR A 132 8.99 -18.52 -2.49
C TYR A 132 9.59 -19.88 -2.11
N PRO A 133 10.77 -19.94 -1.44
CA PRO A 133 11.38 -21.19 -0.95
C PRO A 133 10.74 -21.72 0.35
N TYR A 134 9.71 -21.07 0.83
CA TYR A 134 8.93 -21.37 2.03
C TYR A 134 7.43 -21.46 1.68
N GLU A 135 6.59 -21.83 2.63
CA GLU A 135 5.14 -21.81 2.48
C GLU A 135 4.61 -20.42 2.86
N ALA A 136 3.70 -19.88 2.04
CA ALA A 136 3.01 -18.63 2.31
C ALA A 136 1.51 -18.87 2.13
N THR A 137 0.72 -18.63 3.18
CA THR A 137 -0.71 -18.92 3.22
C THR A 137 -1.47 -17.74 3.80
N ASP A 138 -2.52 -17.33 3.13
CA ASP A 138 -3.45 -16.36 3.69
C ASP A 138 -4.25 -16.99 4.83
N VAL A 139 -4.34 -16.27 5.92
CA VAL A 139 -4.98 -16.72 7.16
C VAL A 139 -5.93 -15.68 7.71
N SER A 140 -6.82 -16.12 8.58
CA SER A 140 -7.69 -15.24 9.36
C SER A 140 -7.74 -15.73 10.79
N PHE A 141 -7.69 -14.81 11.76
CA PHE A 141 -7.70 -15.12 13.17
C PHE A 141 -8.48 -14.06 13.97
N GLU A 142 -8.92 -14.43 15.16
CA GLU A 142 -9.65 -13.51 16.04
C GLU A 142 -8.67 -12.66 16.85
N SER A 143 -8.98 -11.36 16.96
CA SER A 143 -8.43 -10.50 18.01
C SER A 143 -8.95 -10.98 19.37
N THR A 144 -8.27 -10.68 20.47
CA THR A 144 -8.85 -10.85 21.81
C THR A 144 -10.00 -9.88 22.07
N ALA A 145 -10.09 -8.79 21.30
CA ALA A 145 -11.26 -7.91 21.25
C ALA A 145 -12.45 -8.60 20.59
N THR A 146 -13.61 -8.58 21.24
CA THR A 146 -14.81 -9.27 20.75
C THR A 146 -15.27 -8.77 19.37
N GLY A 147 -15.43 -9.71 18.42
CA GLY A 147 -16.02 -9.47 17.10
C GLY A 147 -15.07 -8.84 16.07
N VAL A 148 -13.76 -8.82 16.35
CA VAL A 148 -12.74 -8.38 15.40
C VAL A 148 -12.02 -9.60 14.82
N MET A 149 -12.11 -9.75 13.49
CA MET A 149 -11.39 -10.75 12.71
C MET A 149 -10.28 -10.06 11.93
N LEU A 150 -9.08 -10.58 12.02
CA LEU A 150 -7.91 -10.05 11.34
C LEU A 150 -7.51 -10.99 10.20
N ALA A 151 -7.18 -10.41 9.06
CA ALA A 151 -6.68 -11.12 7.90
C ALA A 151 -5.17 -10.93 7.77
N GLY A 152 -4.45 -11.98 7.44
CA GLY A 152 -3.01 -11.92 7.37
C GLY A 152 -2.42 -12.92 6.39
N THR A 153 -1.09 -12.95 6.33
CA THR A 153 -0.32 -13.97 5.63
C THR A 153 0.69 -14.57 6.61
N LEU A 154 0.60 -15.89 6.78
CA LEU A 154 1.57 -16.69 7.54
C LEU A 154 2.60 -17.26 6.56
N THR A 155 3.88 -17.03 6.84
CA THR A 155 4.97 -17.71 6.14
C THR A 155 5.63 -18.71 7.07
N VAL A 156 5.86 -19.94 6.59
CA VAL A 156 6.42 -21.06 7.39
C VAL A 156 7.62 -21.64 6.64
N PRO A 157 8.77 -21.81 7.30
CA PRO A 157 9.92 -22.50 6.70
C PRO A 157 9.54 -23.92 6.25
N ARG A 158 10.18 -24.39 5.17
CA ARG A 158 10.06 -25.81 4.77
C ARG A 158 10.94 -26.67 5.64
N GLY A 159 10.48 -27.88 5.92
CA GLY A 159 11.20 -28.89 6.70
C GLY A 159 10.46 -29.29 7.96
N ASP A 160 11.17 -30.05 8.82
CA ASP A 160 10.59 -30.57 10.05
C ASP A 160 10.45 -29.43 11.07
N GLY A 161 9.20 -29.20 11.54
CA GLY A 161 8.91 -28.29 12.64
C GLY A 161 8.89 -29.02 14.00
N PRO A 162 8.41 -28.38 15.08
CA PRO A 162 7.84 -27.04 15.08
C PRO A 162 8.91 -25.94 14.96
N HIS A 163 8.53 -24.81 14.35
CA HIS A 163 9.40 -23.65 14.11
C HIS A 163 9.16 -22.54 15.13
N PRO A 164 10.17 -21.77 15.54
CA PRO A 164 9.95 -20.51 16.22
C PRO A 164 9.16 -19.56 15.31
N ALA A 165 8.39 -18.64 15.90
CA ALA A 165 7.57 -17.72 15.14
C ALA A 165 7.59 -16.30 15.68
N VAL A 166 7.27 -15.33 14.82
CA VAL A 166 7.05 -13.94 15.21
C VAL A 166 5.79 -13.38 14.55
N ALA A 167 5.07 -12.54 15.28
CA ALA A 167 4.06 -11.65 14.73
C ALA A 167 4.68 -10.27 14.44
N LEU A 168 4.46 -9.71 13.26
CA LEU A 168 4.87 -8.35 12.93
C LEU A 168 3.70 -7.39 13.21
N VAL A 169 3.99 -6.34 13.98
CA VAL A 169 3.02 -5.32 14.40
C VAL A 169 3.43 -3.97 13.83
N SER A 170 2.55 -3.40 13.03
CA SER A 170 2.74 -2.18 12.26
C SER A 170 2.82 -0.90 13.10
N GLY A 171 3.20 0.19 12.45
CA GLY A 171 3.18 1.53 13.01
C GLY A 171 1.79 2.17 12.97
N SER A 172 1.74 3.45 13.38
CA SER A 172 0.50 4.22 13.44
C SER A 172 -0.16 4.42 12.07
N GLY A 173 -1.48 4.46 12.07
CA GLY A 173 -2.30 4.68 10.88
C GLY A 173 -2.82 3.38 10.28
N PRO A 174 -3.62 3.45 9.21
CA PRO A 174 -4.20 2.27 8.57
C PRO A 174 -3.14 1.53 7.74
N GLN A 175 -2.53 0.50 8.32
CA GLN A 175 -1.46 -0.27 7.70
C GLN A 175 -1.98 -1.60 7.15
N ASP A 176 -1.54 -1.93 5.93
CA ASP A 176 -1.67 -3.28 5.42
C ASP A 176 -0.62 -4.22 6.05
N ARG A 177 -0.76 -5.53 5.84
CA ARG A 177 0.13 -6.57 6.37
C ARG A 177 1.60 -6.42 5.95
N ASP A 178 1.88 -5.67 4.91
CA ASP A 178 3.22 -5.42 4.38
C ASP A 178 3.83 -4.12 4.92
N GLU A 179 3.03 -3.32 5.67
CA GLU A 179 3.36 -1.97 6.12
C GLU A 179 3.79 -1.10 4.93
N THR A 180 2.97 -1.12 3.87
CA THR A 180 3.29 -0.48 2.60
C THR A 180 3.40 1.04 2.74
N VAL A 181 4.60 1.55 2.53
CA VAL A 181 4.92 2.98 2.60
C VAL A 181 5.65 3.39 1.33
N PHE A 182 5.10 4.37 0.60
CA PHE A 182 5.63 4.84 -0.68
C PHE A 182 5.97 3.70 -1.65
N GLY A 183 5.09 2.71 -1.77
CA GLY A 183 5.25 1.54 -2.63
C GLY A 183 6.32 0.55 -2.18
N HIS A 184 6.98 0.75 -1.02
CA HIS A 184 7.87 -0.23 -0.39
C HIS A 184 7.10 -1.07 0.63
N LYS A 185 7.48 -2.35 0.76
CA LYS A 185 6.84 -3.36 1.61
C LYS A 185 7.83 -3.90 2.65
N PRO A 186 8.17 -3.11 3.67
CA PRO A 186 9.23 -3.50 4.63
C PRO A 186 8.90 -4.80 5.37
N PHE A 187 7.65 -5.06 5.74
CA PHE A 187 7.28 -6.30 6.42
C PHE A 187 7.33 -7.52 5.52
N LEU A 188 7.05 -7.37 4.21
CA LEU A 188 7.26 -8.45 3.25
C LEU A 188 8.74 -8.84 3.16
N VAL A 189 9.65 -7.85 3.10
CA VAL A 189 11.10 -8.07 3.06
C VAL A 189 11.59 -8.74 4.35
N LEU A 190 11.14 -8.24 5.49
CA LEU A 190 11.52 -8.80 6.80
C LEU A 190 11.01 -10.23 6.97
N ALA A 191 9.77 -10.50 6.56
CA ALA A 191 9.19 -11.84 6.63
C ALA A 191 9.94 -12.84 5.74
N ASP A 192 10.30 -12.44 4.50
CA ASP A 192 11.11 -13.29 3.62
C ASP A 192 12.46 -13.65 4.27
N HIS A 193 13.15 -12.65 4.81
CA HIS A 193 14.45 -12.86 5.47
C HIS A 193 14.34 -13.80 6.68
N LEU A 194 13.38 -13.57 7.57
CA LEU A 194 13.19 -14.37 8.78
C LEU A 194 12.75 -15.80 8.42
N THR A 195 11.84 -15.96 7.46
CA THR A 195 11.35 -17.28 7.07
C THR A 195 12.44 -18.11 6.40
N ARG A 196 13.29 -17.50 5.57
CA ARG A 196 14.51 -18.18 5.04
C ARG A 196 15.50 -18.54 6.13
N SER A 197 15.48 -17.83 7.27
CA SER A 197 16.33 -18.08 8.43
C SER A 197 15.73 -19.10 9.42
N GLY A 198 14.59 -19.71 9.10
CA GLY A 198 13.99 -20.77 9.91
C GLY A 198 12.93 -20.27 10.92
N ILE A 199 12.48 -19.03 10.82
CA ILE A 199 11.49 -18.42 11.73
C ILE A 199 10.19 -18.20 10.95
N ALA A 200 9.07 -18.75 11.41
CA ALA A 200 7.77 -18.47 10.84
C ALA A 200 7.34 -17.03 11.13
N VAL A 201 6.62 -16.40 10.19
CA VAL A 201 6.22 -15.00 10.34
C VAL A 201 4.74 -14.81 10.01
N LEU A 202 4.00 -14.22 10.94
CA LEU A 202 2.65 -13.75 10.73
C LEU A 202 2.67 -12.23 10.53
N ARG A 203 2.16 -11.78 9.37
CA ARG A 203 1.86 -10.39 9.03
C ARG A 203 0.36 -10.26 8.86
N TYR A 204 -0.25 -9.19 9.35
CA TYR A 204 -1.70 -9.02 9.26
C TYR A 204 -2.07 -7.57 8.96
N ASP A 205 -3.21 -7.39 8.29
CA ASP A 205 -3.80 -6.08 8.06
C ASP A 205 -4.38 -5.55 9.38
N ASP A 206 -4.16 -4.29 9.68
CA ASP A 206 -4.76 -3.65 10.87
C ASP A 206 -6.28 -3.79 10.86
N ARG A 207 -6.90 -3.69 12.06
CA ARG A 207 -8.36 -3.67 12.17
C ARG A 207 -8.99 -2.61 11.26
N GLY A 208 -9.98 -3.01 10.44
CA GLY A 208 -10.65 -2.13 9.48
C GLY A 208 -9.85 -1.82 8.22
N VAL A 209 -8.72 -2.49 7.99
CA VAL A 209 -7.89 -2.37 6.79
C VAL A 209 -7.95 -3.68 5.98
N GLY A 210 -7.87 -3.59 4.67
CA GLY A 210 -7.85 -4.75 3.78
C GLY A 210 -9.05 -5.67 3.99
N GLN A 211 -8.79 -6.90 4.44
CA GLN A 211 -9.82 -7.90 4.75
C GLN A 211 -10.10 -8.04 6.25
N SER A 212 -9.41 -7.27 7.11
CA SER A 212 -9.65 -7.24 8.53
C SER A 212 -10.92 -6.47 8.88
N THR A 213 -11.71 -7.00 9.81
CA THR A 213 -12.89 -6.32 10.35
C THR A 213 -12.51 -5.33 11.45
N GLY A 214 -13.49 -4.59 11.98
CA GLY A 214 -13.24 -3.59 13.00
C GLY A 214 -13.21 -2.17 12.46
N ASN A 215 -12.71 -1.22 13.25
CA ASN A 215 -12.68 0.19 12.88
C ASN A 215 -11.37 0.84 13.32
N ILE A 216 -10.53 1.16 12.36
CA ILE A 216 -9.23 1.83 12.59
C ILE A 216 -9.41 3.29 13.06
N ALA A 217 -10.45 4.00 12.60
CA ALA A 217 -10.60 5.43 12.85
C ALA A 217 -10.82 5.79 14.34
N THR A 218 -11.27 4.84 15.14
CA THR A 218 -11.51 5.02 16.57
C THR A 218 -10.59 4.18 17.44
N ALA A 219 -9.72 3.37 16.83
CA ALA A 219 -8.83 2.47 17.53
C ALA A 219 -7.75 3.23 18.32
N ILE A 220 -7.37 2.68 19.43
CA ILE A 220 -6.30 3.18 20.31
C ILE A 220 -5.28 2.08 20.58
N THR A 221 -4.08 2.44 21.01
CA THR A 221 -2.97 1.51 21.24
C THR A 221 -3.31 0.24 22.05
N PRO A 222 -4.14 0.29 23.11
CA PRO A 222 -4.58 -0.92 23.81
C PRO A 222 -5.38 -1.91 22.95
N GLU A 223 -6.15 -1.43 21.97
CA GLU A 223 -6.91 -2.27 21.06
C GLU A 223 -6.03 -2.92 20.01
N PHE A 224 -4.94 -2.25 19.58
CA PHE A 224 -3.90 -2.89 18.76
C PHE A 224 -3.12 -3.95 19.55
N ALA A 225 -2.99 -3.78 20.88
CA ALA A 225 -2.44 -4.82 21.74
C ALA A 225 -3.36 -6.06 21.81
N ASP A 226 -4.69 -5.86 21.80
CA ASP A 226 -5.65 -6.97 21.72
C ASP A 226 -5.50 -7.74 20.39
N ASP A 227 -5.24 -7.03 19.29
CA ASP A 227 -5.00 -7.64 17.98
C ASP A 227 -3.70 -8.44 17.94
N ALA A 228 -2.64 -7.85 18.44
CA ALA A 228 -1.32 -8.50 18.50
C ALA A 228 -1.31 -9.71 19.45
N GLU A 229 -2.05 -9.65 20.56
CA GLU A 229 -2.26 -10.79 21.46
C GLU A 229 -3.02 -11.91 20.75
N GLY A 230 -4.08 -11.58 19.98
CA GLY A 230 -4.79 -12.55 19.14
C GLY A 230 -3.87 -13.21 18.11
N ALA A 231 -2.94 -12.47 17.51
CA ALA A 231 -1.95 -12.99 16.59
C ALA A 231 -1.02 -14.02 17.26
N VAL A 232 -0.53 -13.73 18.48
CA VAL A 232 0.31 -14.64 19.26
C VAL A 232 -0.48 -15.89 19.67
N GLN A 233 -1.72 -15.73 20.16
CA GLN A 233 -2.59 -16.86 20.50
C GLN A 233 -2.86 -17.75 19.29
N TYR A 234 -3.13 -17.17 18.13
CA TYR A 234 -3.32 -17.92 16.90
C TYR A 234 -2.07 -18.74 16.53
N LEU A 235 -0.88 -18.12 16.54
CA LEU A 235 0.37 -18.82 16.28
C LEU A 235 0.57 -20.03 17.22
N ALA A 236 0.27 -19.87 18.51
CA ALA A 236 0.41 -20.95 19.51
C ALA A 236 -0.52 -22.14 19.26
N THR A 237 -1.59 -22.00 18.47
CA THR A 237 -2.51 -23.10 18.11
C THR A 237 -2.00 -23.96 16.95
N LEU A 238 -1.00 -23.49 16.21
CA LEU A 238 -0.58 -24.13 14.96
C LEU A 238 0.44 -25.25 15.21
N PRO A 239 0.22 -26.48 14.69
CA PRO A 239 1.14 -27.59 14.89
C PRO A 239 2.55 -27.37 14.33
N ALA A 240 2.68 -26.46 13.34
CA ALA A 240 3.97 -26.13 12.73
C ALA A 240 4.80 -25.14 13.57
N ILE A 241 4.23 -24.57 14.63
CA ILE A 241 4.84 -23.51 15.45
C ILE A 241 5.19 -24.07 16.83
N ASP A 242 6.37 -23.71 17.33
CA ASP A 242 6.78 -23.98 18.70
C ASP A 242 6.12 -22.97 19.63
N PRO A 243 5.15 -23.36 20.47
CA PRO A 243 4.43 -22.43 21.34
C PRO A 243 5.32 -21.79 22.43
N GLU A 244 6.49 -22.40 22.73
CA GLU A 244 7.46 -21.85 23.70
C GLU A 244 8.43 -20.83 23.05
N ALA A 245 8.35 -20.65 21.70
CA ALA A 245 9.27 -19.82 20.93
C ALA A 245 8.54 -18.83 20.01
N ILE A 246 7.55 -18.12 20.55
CA ILE A 246 6.79 -17.08 19.85
C ILE A 246 7.23 -15.71 20.33
N GLY A 247 7.49 -14.78 19.40
CA GLY A 247 7.85 -13.40 19.68
C GLY A 247 7.01 -12.40 18.91
N ILE A 248 7.20 -11.11 19.21
CA ILE A 248 6.62 -9.98 18.50
C ILE A 248 7.73 -9.05 18.04
N ILE A 249 7.63 -8.58 16.81
CA ILE A 249 8.47 -7.49 16.28
C ILE A 249 7.54 -6.34 15.94
N GLY A 250 7.70 -5.21 16.62
CA GLY A 250 6.89 -4.01 16.40
C GLY A 250 7.70 -2.88 15.77
N HIS A 251 7.09 -2.19 14.81
CA HIS A 251 7.62 -0.95 14.24
C HIS A 251 6.84 0.24 14.79
N SER A 252 7.53 1.35 15.14
CA SER A 252 6.91 2.59 15.59
C SER A 252 5.90 2.38 16.73
N GLU A 253 4.59 2.58 16.53
CA GLU A 253 3.55 2.27 17.51
C GLU A 253 3.54 0.79 17.91
N GLY A 254 3.81 -0.12 16.97
CA GLY A 254 3.97 -1.54 17.25
C GLY A 254 5.07 -1.85 18.28
N ALA A 255 6.11 -1.00 18.38
CA ALA A 255 7.13 -1.13 19.41
C ALA A 255 6.62 -0.74 20.83
N ILE A 256 5.49 -0.03 20.91
CA ILE A 256 4.77 0.24 22.17
C ILE A 256 3.80 -0.92 22.45
N VAL A 257 3.15 -1.46 21.43
CA VAL A 257 2.21 -2.58 21.52
C VAL A 257 2.91 -3.86 22.01
N ALA A 258 4.06 -4.19 21.45
CA ALA A 258 4.79 -5.44 21.76
C ALA A 258 5.06 -5.64 23.27
N PRO A 259 5.58 -4.66 24.05
CA PRO A 259 5.76 -4.82 25.49
C PRO A 259 4.44 -4.89 26.27
N ILE A 260 3.35 -4.30 25.77
CA ILE A 260 2.02 -4.43 26.42
C ILE A 260 1.57 -5.89 26.34
N VAL A 261 1.70 -6.53 25.16
CA VAL A 261 1.34 -7.93 24.98
C VAL A 261 2.27 -8.85 25.79
N ALA A 262 3.59 -8.59 25.77
CA ALA A 262 4.54 -9.38 26.55
C ALA A 262 4.20 -9.39 28.05
N ASN A 263 3.83 -8.23 28.59
CA ASN A 263 3.43 -8.14 30.00
C ASN A 263 2.12 -8.89 30.33
N ARG A 264 1.20 -8.99 29.36
CA ARG A 264 -0.05 -9.76 29.52
C ARG A 264 0.17 -11.28 29.40
N TRP A 265 1.23 -11.68 28.68
CA TRP A 265 1.51 -13.08 28.41
C TRP A 265 2.19 -13.79 29.60
N ASP A 266 2.85 -13.02 30.47
CA ASP A 266 3.53 -13.52 31.67
C ASP A 266 2.58 -13.73 32.87
N ASP A 267 1.31 -13.27 32.78
CA ASP A 267 0.24 -13.44 33.81
C ASP A 267 -0.71 -14.60 33.45
#